data_3d848277cad30899a976266388c1ded1
#
_entry.id   3d848277cad30899a976266388c1ded1
#
_cell.length_a   1.000
_cell.length_b   1.000
_cell.length_c   1.000
_cell.angle_alpha   90.00
_cell.angle_beta   90.00
_cell.angle_gamma   90.00
#
_symmetry.space_group_name_H-M   'P 1'
#
loop_
_entity.id
_entity.type
_entity.pdbx_description
1 polymer ?
#
loop_
_entity_poly.entity_id
_entity_poly.type
_entity_poly.pdbx_seq_one_letter_code
_entity_poly.pdbx_strand_id
1 'polypeptide(L)'
;MDLLQIAAYITAITTILGGGIKIFNLMSKTFHRFDELNNRLDKIENDIKKNEIHLLKIALLDENLPLTDRINAGKQYLELGGNGIGKITYERLVKELETMYSKGGEK
;
A
#
# COMPACT_ATOMS: atom_id res chain seq x y z
N MET A 1 -18.74 18.19 56.61
CA MET A 1 -19.28 17.23 55.69
C MET A 1 -20.08 16.17 56.44
N ASP A 2 -21.28 15.94 55.98
CA ASP A 2 -22.19 14.94 56.53
C ASP A 2 -21.75 13.55 56.00
N LEU A 3 -21.97 12.51 56.80
CA LEU A 3 -21.68 11.12 56.44
C LEU A 3 -22.36 10.70 55.14
N LEU A 4 -23.60 11.17 54.92
CA LEU A 4 -24.34 10.93 53.68
C LEU A 4 -23.67 11.54 52.45
N GLN A 5 -23.10 12.73 52.59
CA GLN A 5 -22.38 13.40 51.52
C GLN A 5 -21.09 12.66 51.20
N ILE A 6 -20.36 12.19 52.21
CA ILE A 6 -19.13 11.40 52.02
C ILE A 6 -19.45 10.10 51.28
N ALA A 7 -20.51 9.40 51.70
CA ALA A 7 -20.96 8.16 51.07
C ALA A 7 -21.34 8.41 49.59
N ALA A 8 -22.04 9.52 49.32
CA ALA A 8 -22.40 9.89 47.94
C ALA A 8 -21.19 10.17 47.08
N TYR A 9 -20.18 10.87 47.59
CA TYR A 9 -18.94 11.12 46.88
C TYR A 9 -18.18 9.85 46.57
N ILE A 10 -18.05 8.95 47.55
CA ILE A 10 -17.37 7.66 47.37
C ILE A 10 -18.10 6.83 46.32
N THR A 11 -19.42 6.78 46.34
CA THR A 11 -20.21 6.05 45.35
C THR A 11 -20.03 6.64 43.94
N ALA A 12 -20.05 7.97 43.82
CA ALA A 12 -19.85 8.66 42.54
C ALA A 12 -18.47 8.37 41.97
N ILE A 13 -17.42 8.47 42.79
CA ILE A 13 -16.04 8.18 42.37
C ILE A 13 -15.91 6.73 41.93
N THR A 14 -16.46 5.78 42.66
CA THR A 14 -16.43 4.36 42.34
C THR A 14 -17.15 4.08 41.01
N THR A 15 -18.29 4.73 40.77
CA THR A 15 -19.05 4.60 39.54
C THR A 15 -18.27 5.15 38.35
N ILE A 16 -17.65 6.32 38.51
CA ILE A 16 -16.83 6.95 37.47
C ILE A 16 -15.62 6.07 37.12
N LEU A 17 -14.92 5.55 38.13
CA LEU A 17 -13.76 4.67 37.94
C LEU A 17 -14.15 3.37 37.24
N GLY A 18 -15.25 2.73 37.67
CA GLY A 18 -15.76 1.51 37.07
C GLY A 18 -16.18 1.72 35.62
N GLY A 19 -16.88 2.82 35.35
CA GLY A 19 -17.27 3.20 33.99
C GLY A 19 -16.07 3.52 33.12
N GLY A 20 -15.08 4.24 33.67
CA GLY A 20 -13.83 4.56 32.98
C GLY A 20 -13.03 3.32 32.57
N ILE A 21 -12.95 2.32 33.46
CA ILE A 21 -12.28 1.06 33.21
C ILE A 21 -12.98 0.31 32.05
N LYS A 22 -14.31 0.26 32.07
CA LYS A 22 -15.06 -0.39 30.98
C LYS A 22 -14.86 0.31 29.64
N ILE A 23 -14.91 1.64 29.64
CA ILE A 23 -14.66 2.43 28.42
C ILE A 23 -13.24 2.19 27.93
N PHE A 24 -12.27 2.22 28.82
CA PHE A 24 -10.87 1.95 28.48
C PHE A 24 -10.67 0.56 27.86
N ASN A 25 -11.29 -0.47 28.44
CA ASN A 25 -11.22 -1.82 27.90
C ASN A 25 -11.86 -1.94 26.53
N LEU A 26 -13.00 -1.28 26.32
CA LEU A 26 -13.66 -1.23 25.00
C LEU A 26 -12.80 -0.51 23.97
N MET A 27 -12.23 0.63 24.35
CA MET A 27 -11.33 1.38 23.48
C MET A 27 -10.08 0.57 23.14
N SER A 28 -9.49 -0.09 24.12
CA SER A 28 -8.31 -0.95 23.92
C SER A 28 -8.59 -2.07 22.93
N LYS A 29 -9.74 -2.72 23.02
CA LYS A 29 -10.17 -3.74 22.06
C LYS A 29 -10.38 -3.16 20.66
N THR A 30 -10.99 -1.97 20.58
CA THR A 30 -11.22 -1.28 19.32
C THR A 30 -9.89 -0.89 18.67
N PHE A 31 -8.94 -0.35 19.44
CA PHE A 31 -7.61 -0.02 18.96
C PHE A 31 -6.85 -1.27 18.47
N HIS A 32 -6.98 -2.38 19.17
CA HIS A 32 -6.35 -3.64 18.76
C HIS A 32 -6.89 -4.12 17.42
N ARG A 33 -8.21 -4.03 17.23
CA ARG A 33 -8.84 -4.37 15.94
C ARG A 33 -8.42 -3.40 14.85
N PHE A 34 -8.25 -2.13 15.18
CA PHE A 34 -7.82 -1.11 14.24
C PHE A 34 -6.39 -1.38 13.76
N ASP A 35 -5.48 -1.72 14.67
CA ASP A 35 -4.10 -2.08 14.33
C ASP A 35 -4.07 -3.32 13.45
N GLU A 36 -4.87 -4.32 13.77
CA GLU A 36 -4.98 -5.54 12.97
C GLU A 36 -5.50 -5.25 11.56
N LEU A 37 -6.52 -4.39 11.44
CA LEU A 37 -7.05 -3.95 10.16
C LEU A 37 -6.01 -3.17 9.36
N ASN A 38 -5.28 -2.25 10.00
CA ASN A 38 -4.21 -1.50 9.35
C ASN A 38 -3.11 -2.42 8.85
N ASN A 39 -2.71 -3.43 9.63
CA ASN A 39 -1.71 -4.40 9.22
C ASN A 39 -2.19 -5.22 8.02
N ARG A 40 -3.47 -5.60 8.00
CA ARG A 40 -4.07 -6.31 6.86
C ARG A 40 -4.14 -5.44 5.61
N LEU A 41 -4.49 -4.16 5.78
CA LEU A 41 -4.52 -3.20 4.67
C LEU A 41 -3.13 -3.00 4.08
N ASP A 42 -2.10 -2.84 4.92
CA ASP A 42 -0.72 -2.72 4.45
C ASP A 42 -0.28 -3.95 3.67
N LYS A 43 -0.64 -5.14 4.14
CA LYS A 43 -0.34 -6.39 3.45
C LYS A 43 -1.06 -6.46 2.10
N ILE A 44 -2.34 -6.07 2.05
CA ILE A 44 -3.12 -6.04 0.81
C ILE A 44 -2.51 -5.05 -0.17
N GLU A 45 -2.15 -3.85 0.27
CA GLU A 45 -1.48 -2.85 -0.57
C GLU A 45 -0.17 -3.38 -1.14
N ASN A 46 0.64 -4.04 -0.33
CA ASN A 46 1.89 -4.66 -0.78
C ASN A 46 1.65 -5.77 -1.79
N ASP A 47 0.63 -6.60 -1.58
CA ASP A 47 0.28 -7.68 -2.50
C ASP A 47 -0.25 -7.12 -3.82
N ILE A 48 -1.07 -6.07 -3.78
CA ILE A 48 -1.56 -5.37 -4.98
C ILE A 48 -0.38 -4.79 -5.76
N LYS A 49 0.56 -4.13 -5.09
CA LYS A 49 1.75 -3.57 -5.72
C LYS A 49 2.60 -4.64 -6.39
N LYS A 50 2.81 -5.77 -5.72
CA LYS A 50 3.55 -6.91 -6.29
C LYS A 50 2.85 -7.47 -7.53
N ASN A 51 1.53 -7.60 -7.48
CA ASN A 51 0.74 -8.07 -8.60
C ASN A 51 0.81 -7.09 -9.77
N GLU A 52 0.73 -5.78 -9.50
CA GLU A 52 0.86 -4.75 -10.50
C GLU A 52 2.23 -4.80 -11.19
N ILE A 53 3.31 -4.90 -10.42
CA ILE A 53 4.67 -5.06 -10.95
C ILE A 53 4.76 -6.30 -11.83
N HIS A 54 4.17 -7.40 -11.40
CA HIS A 54 4.18 -8.66 -12.14
C HIS A 54 3.42 -8.53 -13.47
N LEU A 55 2.25 -7.91 -13.48
CA LEU A 55 1.47 -7.66 -14.68
C LEU A 55 2.20 -6.74 -15.66
N LEU A 56 2.83 -5.70 -15.16
CA LEU A 56 3.62 -4.78 -15.98
C LEU A 56 4.83 -5.49 -16.58
N LYS A 57 5.46 -6.39 -15.85
CA LYS A 57 6.55 -7.22 -16.35
C LYS A 57 6.07 -8.13 -17.49
N ILE A 58 4.91 -8.77 -17.32
CA ILE A 58 4.33 -9.62 -18.36
C ILE A 58 4.08 -8.80 -19.63
N ALA A 59 3.48 -7.61 -19.51
CA ALA A 59 3.23 -6.73 -20.63
C ALA A 59 4.54 -6.28 -21.31
N LEU A 60 5.56 -5.94 -20.53
CA LEU A 60 6.87 -5.54 -21.04
C LEU A 60 7.53 -6.66 -21.84
N LEU A 61 7.39 -7.90 -21.39
CA LEU A 61 8.03 -9.06 -22.04
C LEU A 61 7.19 -9.67 -23.16
N ASP A 62 5.94 -9.23 -23.33
CA ASP A 62 5.04 -9.76 -24.36
C ASP A 62 5.38 -9.21 -25.74
N GLU A 63 6.02 -10.05 -26.55
CA GLU A 63 6.44 -9.70 -27.90
C GLU A 63 5.28 -9.42 -28.86
N ASN A 64 4.06 -9.83 -28.50
CA ASN A 64 2.86 -9.59 -29.31
C ASN A 64 2.28 -8.19 -29.13
N LEU A 65 2.69 -7.47 -28.07
CA LEU A 65 2.24 -6.10 -27.85
C LEU A 65 3.06 -5.11 -28.70
N PRO A 66 2.45 -3.97 -29.11
CA PRO A 66 3.19 -2.90 -29.76
C PRO A 66 4.36 -2.40 -28.90
N LEU A 67 5.44 -2.02 -29.56
CA LEU A 67 6.67 -1.57 -28.90
C LEU A 67 6.42 -0.43 -27.92
N THR A 68 5.59 0.55 -28.29
CA THR A 68 5.26 1.68 -27.43
C THR A 68 4.52 1.25 -26.15
N ASP A 69 3.62 0.27 -26.26
CA ASP A 69 2.88 -0.25 -25.10
C ASP A 69 3.83 -1.00 -24.16
N ARG A 70 4.76 -1.76 -24.70
CA ARG A 70 5.79 -2.47 -23.93
C ARG A 70 6.70 -1.49 -23.19
N ILE A 71 7.11 -0.41 -23.83
CA ILE A 71 7.95 0.62 -23.24
C ILE A 71 7.20 1.34 -22.13
N ASN A 72 5.93 1.68 -22.33
CA ASN A 72 5.09 2.29 -21.28
C ASN A 72 4.96 1.38 -20.08
N ALA A 73 4.71 0.09 -20.27
CA ALA A 73 4.65 -0.89 -19.21
C ALA A 73 5.98 -0.98 -18.46
N GLY A 74 7.09 -0.99 -19.20
CA GLY A 74 8.43 -1.02 -18.62
C GLY A 74 8.75 0.21 -17.78
N LYS A 75 8.35 1.39 -18.24
CA LYS A 75 8.52 2.63 -17.48
C LYS A 75 7.79 2.56 -16.14
N GLN A 76 6.53 2.15 -16.15
CA GLN A 76 5.74 1.98 -14.93
C GLN A 76 6.33 0.89 -14.03
N TYR A 77 6.80 -0.21 -14.62
CA TYR A 77 7.47 -1.30 -13.92
C TYR A 77 8.67 -0.80 -13.11
N LEU A 78 9.51 0.04 -13.72
CA LEU A 78 10.68 0.61 -13.06
C LEU A 78 10.29 1.63 -11.98
N GLU A 79 9.26 2.45 -12.24
CA GLU A 79 8.74 3.43 -11.27
C GLU A 79 8.24 2.74 -9.99
N LEU A 80 7.70 1.54 -10.11
CA LEU A 80 7.22 0.75 -8.98
C LEU A 80 8.34 -0.07 -8.30
N GLY A 81 9.57 0.06 -8.76
CA GLY A 81 10.72 -0.63 -8.19
C GLY A 81 11.07 -1.95 -8.86
N GLY A 82 10.56 -2.20 -10.05
CA GLY A 82 10.91 -3.37 -10.84
C GLY A 82 12.39 -3.39 -11.20
N ASN A 83 12.98 -4.57 -11.29
CA ASN A 83 14.41 -4.75 -11.50
C ASN A 83 14.68 -6.04 -12.30
N GLY A 84 15.96 -6.35 -12.57
CA GLY A 84 16.38 -7.57 -13.23
C GLY A 84 16.09 -7.60 -14.73
N ILE A 85 15.56 -8.72 -15.22
CA ILE A 85 15.28 -8.95 -16.64
C ILE A 85 14.36 -7.86 -17.22
N GLY A 86 13.36 -7.42 -16.45
CA GLY A 86 12.45 -6.37 -16.88
C GLY A 86 13.18 -5.06 -17.18
N LYS A 87 14.11 -4.67 -16.31
CA LYS A 87 14.92 -3.46 -16.52
C LYS A 87 15.78 -3.58 -17.77
N ILE A 88 16.46 -4.70 -17.94
CA ILE A 88 17.32 -4.96 -19.10
C ILE A 88 16.49 -4.93 -20.37
N THR A 89 15.34 -5.56 -20.38
CA THR A 89 14.43 -5.58 -21.54
C THR A 89 13.93 -4.18 -21.88
N TYR A 90 13.54 -3.40 -20.86
CA TYR A 90 13.11 -2.01 -21.05
C TYR A 90 14.20 -1.18 -21.73
N GLU A 91 15.43 -1.24 -21.21
CA GLU A 91 16.55 -0.49 -21.77
C GLU A 91 16.82 -0.88 -23.23
N ARG A 92 16.72 -2.17 -23.55
CA ARG A 92 16.86 -2.67 -24.93
C ARG A 92 15.75 -2.14 -25.82
N LEU A 93 14.50 -2.13 -25.35
CA LEU A 93 13.36 -1.64 -26.14
C LEU A 93 13.45 -0.14 -26.39
N VAL A 94 13.92 0.63 -25.43
CA VAL A 94 14.14 2.09 -25.60
C VAL A 94 15.18 2.33 -26.69
N LYS A 95 16.28 1.60 -26.69
CA LYS A 95 17.31 1.70 -27.73
C LYS A 95 16.78 1.32 -29.09
N GLU A 96 15.98 0.27 -29.16
CA GLU A 96 15.32 -0.16 -30.36
C GLU A 96 14.42 0.93 -30.95
N LEU A 97 13.64 1.58 -30.10
CA LEU A 97 12.76 2.68 -30.48
C LEU A 97 13.57 3.88 -30.98
N GLU A 98 14.64 4.24 -30.30
CA GLU A 98 15.54 5.33 -30.68
C GLU A 98 16.14 5.06 -32.07
N THR A 99 16.55 3.82 -32.32
CA THR A 99 17.08 3.40 -33.59
C THR A 99 16.05 3.54 -34.73
N MET A 100 14.80 3.18 -34.44
CA MET A 100 13.70 3.32 -35.40
C MET A 100 13.44 4.79 -35.73
N TYR A 101 13.42 5.68 -34.73
CA TYR A 101 13.25 7.12 -34.95
C TYR A 101 14.41 7.73 -35.70
N SER A 102 15.64 7.31 -35.39
CA SER A 102 16.83 7.79 -36.07
C SER A 102 16.81 7.41 -37.60
N LYS A 103 16.43 6.17 -37.91
CA LYS A 103 16.27 5.72 -39.28
C LYS A 103 15.15 6.44 -40.01
N GLY A 104 14.04 6.72 -39.32
CA GLY A 104 12.91 7.49 -39.83
C GLY A 104 13.28 8.94 -40.12
N GLY A 105 14.18 9.52 -39.34
CA GLY A 105 14.68 10.89 -39.52
C GLY A 105 15.62 11.08 -40.68
N GLU A 106 16.24 10.01 -41.17
CA GLU A 106 17.17 10.05 -42.29
C GLU A 106 16.49 10.06 -43.68
N LYS A 107 15.16 9.95 -43.69
CA LYS A 107 14.39 10.07 -44.90
C LYS A 107 14.16 11.53 -45.25
#